data_2e036c42eda7ee6dd69554ca2b9bcd9a
#
_entry.id   2e036c42eda7ee6dd69554ca2b9bcd9a
#
_cell.length_a   1.000
_cell.length_b   1.000
_cell.length_c   1.000
_cell.angle_alpha   90.00
_cell.angle_beta   90.00
_cell.angle_gamma   90.00
#
_symmetry.space_group_name_H-M   'P 1'
#
loop_
_entity.id
_entity.type
_entity.pdbx_description
1 polymer ?
#
loop_
_entity_poly.entity_id
_entity_poly.type
_entity_poly.pdbx_seq_one_letter_code
_entity_poly.pdbx_strand_id
1 'polypeptide(L)'
;MDSLKKLGLVEQVKPKLKTVEGSQDAETMVAKGEAELFIGPEVSDRLREGVDLVGALPRGASTPIDVVGYVSSKAKDPKAAKALLQYLASPEAEAAYKAARLEPTH
;
A
#
# COMPACT_ATOMS: atom_id res chain seq x y z
N MET A 1 -3.36 -1.68 11.79
CA MET A 1 -3.41 -2.10 13.21
C MET A 1 -2.06 -2.54 13.75
N ASP A 2 -1.29 -3.31 13.00
CA ASP A 2 0.03 -3.80 13.46
C ASP A 2 1.03 -2.68 13.77
N SER A 3 1.05 -1.62 13.00
CA SER A 3 1.88 -0.45 13.25
C SER A 3 1.54 0.22 14.59
N LEU A 4 0.27 0.33 14.92
CA LEU A 4 -0.17 0.91 16.20
C LEU A 4 0.21 0.01 17.37
N LYS A 5 0.14 -1.32 17.20
CA LYS A 5 0.60 -2.28 18.20
C LYS A 5 2.11 -2.14 18.46
N LYS A 6 2.89 -2.04 17.38
CA LYS A 6 4.35 -1.85 17.49
C LYS A 6 4.73 -0.56 18.21
N LEU A 7 3.92 0.48 18.07
CA LEU A 7 4.11 1.77 18.75
C LEU A 7 3.52 1.84 20.16
N GLY A 8 2.77 0.81 20.57
CA GLY A 8 2.09 0.80 21.88
C GLY A 8 0.95 1.78 22.00
N LEU A 9 0.35 2.22 20.90
CA LEU A 9 -0.67 3.27 20.86
C LEU A 9 -2.10 2.75 20.74
N VAL A 10 -2.31 1.44 20.64
CA VAL A 10 -3.62 0.84 20.34
C VAL A 10 -4.70 1.32 21.33
N GLU A 11 -4.44 1.22 22.62
CA GLU A 11 -5.43 1.57 23.65
C GLU A 11 -5.78 3.06 23.67
N GLN A 12 -4.82 3.91 23.30
CA GLN A 12 -5.01 5.35 23.26
C GLN A 12 -5.85 5.80 22.06
N VAL A 13 -5.67 5.13 20.90
CA VAL A 13 -6.36 5.53 19.66
C VAL A 13 -7.63 4.74 19.40
N LYS A 14 -7.79 3.56 20.00
CA LYS A 14 -8.94 2.69 19.80
C LYS A 14 -10.31 3.39 19.91
N PRO A 15 -10.56 4.27 20.90
CA PRO A 15 -11.83 4.98 20.98
C PRO A 15 -12.08 5.97 19.84
N LYS A 16 -11.02 6.39 19.16
CA LYS A 16 -11.05 7.36 18.05
C LYS A 16 -10.91 6.71 16.69
N LEU A 17 -10.64 5.40 16.66
CA LEU A 17 -10.34 4.67 15.44
C LEU A 17 -11.61 4.43 14.63
N LYS A 18 -11.58 4.83 13.36
CA LYS A 18 -12.60 4.50 12.36
C LYS A 18 -11.97 3.58 11.32
N THR A 19 -12.51 2.38 11.16
CA THR A 19 -12.03 1.41 10.19
C THR A 19 -12.94 1.41 8.96
N VAL A 20 -12.35 1.46 7.78
CA VAL A 20 -13.04 1.39 6.49
C VAL A 20 -12.47 0.27 5.65
N GLU A 21 -13.23 -0.21 4.67
CA GLU A 21 -12.80 -1.34 3.84
C GLU A 21 -11.78 -0.95 2.76
N GLY A 22 -11.78 0.29 2.30
CA GLY A 22 -10.91 0.76 1.22
C GLY A 22 -10.16 2.03 1.53
N SER A 23 -8.96 2.16 0.96
CA SER A 23 -8.14 3.38 1.09
C SER A 23 -8.85 4.61 0.53
N GLN A 24 -9.63 4.46 -0.55
CA GLN A 24 -10.38 5.57 -1.14
C GLN A 24 -11.45 6.11 -0.20
N ASP A 25 -12.10 5.24 0.58
CA ASP A 25 -13.08 5.67 1.58
C ASP A 25 -12.41 6.43 2.72
N ALA A 26 -11.25 5.95 3.17
CA ALA A 26 -10.45 6.62 4.19
C ALA A 26 -9.98 8.01 3.73
N GLU A 27 -9.47 8.12 2.51
CA GLU A 27 -9.07 9.42 1.94
C GLU A 27 -10.26 10.38 1.83
N THR A 28 -11.43 9.88 1.43
CA THR A 28 -12.65 10.67 1.35
C THR A 28 -13.07 11.21 2.72
N MET A 29 -12.98 10.40 3.76
CA MET A 29 -13.29 10.82 5.13
C MET A 29 -12.36 11.93 5.61
N VAL A 30 -11.06 11.80 5.33
CA VAL A 30 -10.08 12.85 5.67
C VAL A 30 -10.34 14.12 4.88
N ALA A 31 -10.57 14.02 3.58
CA ALA A 31 -10.87 15.17 2.72
C ALA A 31 -12.12 15.94 3.16
N LYS A 32 -13.13 15.24 3.70
CA LYS A 32 -14.36 15.84 4.22
C LYS A 32 -14.25 16.34 5.67
N GLY A 33 -13.14 16.09 6.34
CA GLY A 33 -12.97 16.45 7.76
C GLY A 33 -13.67 15.51 8.74
N GLU A 34 -14.13 14.35 8.28
CA GLU A 34 -14.71 13.31 9.15
C GLU A 34 -13.65 12.54 9.96
N ALA A 35 -12.41 12.61 9.52
CA ALA A 35 -11.22 12.14 10.21
C ALA A 35 -10.07 13.09 9.95
N GLU A 36 -9.13 13.20 10.89
CA GLU A 36 -7.98 14.09 10.75
C GLU A 36 -6.80 13.41 10.08
N LEU A 37 -6.70 12.10 10.20
CA LEU A 37 -5.54 11.33 9.76
C LEU A 37 -5.96 9.97 9.20
N PHE A 38 -5.30 9.56 8.14
CA PHE A 38 -5.37 8.20 7.61
C PHE A 38 -3.98 7.55 7.63
N ILE A 39 -3.91 6.32 8.13
CA ILE A 39 -2.72 5.47 8.07
C ILE A 39 -3.08 4.23 7.27
N GLY A 40 -2.37 4.01 6.19
CA GLY A 40 -2.60 2.88 5.31
C GLY A 40 -1.52 2.72 4.25
N PRO A 41 -1.65 1.74 3.36
CA PRO A 41 -0.71 1.55 2.28
C PRO A 41 -0.77 2.71 1.28
N GLU A 42 0.37 3.17 0.83
CA GLU A 42 0.46 4.12 -0.27
C GLU A 42 0.39 3.33 -1.58
N VAL A 43 -0.75 3.38 -2.25
CA VAL A 43 -0.99 2.64 -3.50
C VAL A 43 -1.39 3.54 -4.67
N SER A 44 -1.41 4.85 -4.46
CA SER A 44 -1.83 5.80 -5.49
C SER A 44 -0.72 6.82 -5.74
N ASP A 45 -0.44 7.07 -7.00
CA ASP A 45 0.45 8.14 -7.46
C ASP A 45 -0.22 9.52 -7.37
N ARG A 46 -1.51 9.56 -7.12
CA ARG A 46 -2.31 10.78 -6.99
C ARG A 46 -3.09 10.77 -5.70
N LEU A 47 -2.81 11.76 -4.89
CA LEU A 47 -3.63 12.04 -3.71
C LEU A 47 -4.94 12.69 -4.13
N ARG A 48 -5.99 12.40 -3.40
CA ARG A 48 -7.28 13.06 -3.55
C ARG A 48 -7.13 14.54 -3.16
N GLU A 49 -7.85 15.42 -3.85
CA GLU A 49 -7.94 16.82 -3.45
C GLU A 49 -8.43 16.95 -1.99
N GLY A 50 -7.77 17.78 -1.23
CA GLY A 50 -8.05 17.96 0.20
C GLY A 50 -7.31 17.02 1.13
N VAL A 51 -6.38 16.22 0.60
CA VAL A 51 -5.53 15.30 1.39
C VAL A 51 -4.06 15.58 1.07
N ASP A 52 -3.25 15.69 2.09
CA ASP A 52 -1.81 15.86 1.99
C ASP A 52 -1.07 14.62 2.52
N LEU A 53 -0.06 14.18 1.79
CA LEU A 53 0.82 13.10 2.24
C LEU A 53 1.87 13.64 3.21
N VAL A 54 1.84 13.18 4.45
CA VAL A 54 2.82 13.57 5.47
C VAL A 54 4.14 12.82 5.28
N GLY A 55 4.09 11.54 4.92
CA GLY A 55 5.26 10.72 4.70
C GLY A 55 5.05 9.27 5.12
N ALA A 56 6.10 8.47 4.94
CA ALA A 56 6.12 7.07 5.36
C ALA A 56 6.21 6.95 6.89
N LEU A 57 5.65 5.88 7.44
CA LEU A 57 5.85 5.54 8.84
C LEU A 57 7.33 5.21 9.12
N PRO A 58 7.82 5.51 10.32
CA PRO A 58 9.19 5.15 10.70
C PRO A 58 9.47 3.65 10.56
N ARG A 59 10.72 3.32 10.28
CA ARG A 59 11.17 1.92 10.26
C ARG A 59 10.85 1.27 11.62
N GLY A 60 10.38 0.04 11.58
CA GLY A 60 9.92 -0.69 12.77
C GLY A 60 8.43 -0.48 13.11
N ALA A 61 7.82 0.63 12.72
CA ALA A 61 6.37 0.83 12.81
C ALA A 61 5.64 0.41 11.54
N SER A 62 6.31 0.47 10.40
CA SER A 62 5.79 0.06 9.10
C SER A 62 5.73 -1.47 9.00
N THR A 63 4.67 -1.98 8.36
CA THR A 63 4.55 -3.38 7.94
C THR A 63 4.45 -3.42 6.43
N PRO A 64 5.51 -3.86 5.72
CA PRO A 64 5.47 -3.95 4.27
C PRO A 64 4.38 -4.92 3.81
N ILE A 65 3.75 -4.60 2.69
CA ILE A 65 2.80 -5.48 2.01
C ILE A 65 3.47 -5.96 0.74
N ASP A 66 3.73 -7.26 0.65
CA ASP A 66 4.31 -7.86 -0.53
C ASP A 66 3.23 -8.14 -1.56
N VAL A 67 3.46 -7.69 -2.79
CA VAL A 67 2.63 -8.02 -3.94
C VAL A 67 3.33 -9.11 -4.73
N VAL A 68 2.65 -10.24 -4.90
CA VAL A 68 3.19 -11.41 -5.59
C VAL A 68 2.31 -11.79 -6.78
N GLY A 69 2.93 -12.33 -7.83
CA GLY A 69 2.24 -12.82 -9.00
C GLY A 69 2.25 -14.35 -9.08
N TYR A 70 1.19 -14.91 -9.60
CA TYR A 70 1.07 -16.35 -9.81
C TYR A 70 0.65 -16.66 -11.24
N VAL A 71 1.14 -17.77 -11.77
CA VAL A 71 0.67 -18.31 -13.05
C VAL A 71 -0.37 -19.38 -12.77
N SER A 72 -1.54 -19.25 -13.40
CA SER A 72 -2.59 -20.26 -13.27
C SER A 72 -2.13 -21.62 -13.81
N SER A 73 -2.48 -22.71 -13.11
CA SER A 73 -2.26 -24.06 -13.62
C SER A 73 -3.07 -24.36 -14.89
N LYS A 74 -4.08 -23.56 -15.18
CA LYS A 74 -4.93 -23.63 -16.38
C LYS A 74 -4.62 -22.54 -17.39
N ALA A 75 -3.48 -21.86 -17.28
CA ALA A 75 -3.08 -20.82 -18.21
C ALA A 75 -2.96 -21.40 -19.64
N LYS A 76 -3.50 -20.68 -20.61
CA LYS A 76 -3.42 -21.08 -22.04
C LYS A 76 -1.99 -21.02 -22.55
N ASP A 77 -1.22 -20.03 -22.11
CA ASP A 77 0.19 -19.87 -22.44
C ASP A 77 1.01 -19.63 -21.17
N PRO A 78 1.40 -20.70 -20.46
CA PRO A 78 2.16 -20.56 -19.22
C PRO A 78 3.57 -19.99 -19.43
N LYS A 79 4.16 -20.17 -20.61
CA LYS A 79 5.48 -19.59 -20.93
C LYS A 79 5.41 -18.07 -21.01
N ALA A 80 4.42 -17.55 -21.71
CA ALA A 80 4.22 -16.10 -21.81
C ALA A 80 3.89 -15.48 -20.44
N ALA A 81 3.05 -16.13 -19.63
CA ALA A 81 2.74 -15.69 -18.29
C ALA A 81 3.97 -15.65 -17.38
N LYS A 82 4.81 -16.69 -17.41
CA LYS A 82 6.08 -16.71 -16.67
C LYS A 82 7.03 -15.63 -17.14
N ALA A 83 7.14 -15.43 -18.46
CA ALA A 83 8.00 -14.39 -19.03
C ALA A 83 7.58 -12.99 -18.54
N LEU A 84 6.28 -12.72 -18.48
CA LEU A 84 5.76 -11.47 -17.94
C LEU A 84 6.13 -11.30 -16.46
N LEU A 85 5.91 -12.31 -15.62
CA LEU A 85 6.28 -12.25 -14.21
C LEU A 85 7.78 -12.06 -14.01
N GLN A 86 8.61 -12.73 -14.81
CA GLN A 86 10.07 -12.57 -14.78
C GLN A 86 10.47 -11.14 -15.17
N TYR A 87 9.84 -10.57 -16.17
CA TYR A 87 10.06 -9.17 -16.54
C TYR A 87 9.65 -8.21 -15.43
N LEU A 88 8.48 -8.44 -14.83
CA LEU A 88 8.00 -7.61 -13.71
C LEU A 88 8.89 -7.71 -12.46
N ALA A 89 9.61 -8.80 -12.28
CA ALA A 89 10.58 -8.98 -11.21
C ALA A 89 12.02 -8.56 -11.61
N SER A 90 12.21 -8.09 -12.84
CA SER A 90 13.53 -7.75 -13.37
C SER A 90 13.96 -6.31 -13.03
N PRO A 91 15.28 -6.01 -13.13
CA PRO A 91 15.77 -4.64 -12.97
C PRO A 91 15.18 -3.64 -13.96
N GLU A 92 14.79 -4.08 -15.15
CA GLU A 92 14.18 -3.22 -16.18
C GLU A 92 12.83 -2.65 -15.74
N ALA A 93 12.07 -3.37 -14.90
CA ALA A 93 10.80 -2.90 -14.37
C ALA A 93 10.95 -1.98 -13.14
N GLU A 94 12.15 -1.89 -12.56
CA GLU A 94 12.39 -1.16 -11.31
C GLU A 94 12.05 0.33 -11.42
N ALA A 95 12.36 0.95 -12.55
CA ALA A 95 12.05 2.36 -12.79
C ALA A 95 10.54 2.64 -12.75
N ALA A 96 9.73 1.72 -13.30
CA ALA A 96 8.28 1.82 -13.27
C ALA A 96 7.73 1.68 -11.84
N TYR A 97 8.28 0.77 -11.05
CA TYR A 97 7.89 0.63 -9.63
C TYR A 97 8.22 1.89 -8.83
N LYS A 98 9.42 2.44 -8.99
CA LYS A 98 9.82 3.69 -8.32
C LYS A 98 8.93 4.86 -8.71
N ALA A 99 8.57 4.96 -10.00
CA ALA A 99 7.64 5.98 -10.47
C ALA A 99 6.25 5.85 -9.85
N ALA A 100 5.81 4.62 -9.57
CA ALA A 100 4.55 4.32 -8.88
C ALA A 100 4.69 4.31 -7.34
N ARG A 101 5.83 4.71 -6.79
CA ARG A 101 6.15 4.71 -5.36
C ARG A 101 6.09 3.32 -4.71
N LEU A 102 6.40 2.30 -5.49
CA LEU A 102 6.54 0.94 -5.02
C LEU A 102 8.03 0.59 -4.86
N GLU A 103 8.35 -0.19 -3.85
CA GLU A 103 9.71 -0.67 -3.63
C GLU A 103 9.86 -2.09 -4.18
N PRO A 104 10.78 -2.33 -5.13
CA PRO A 104 11.09 -3.68 -5.57
C PRO A 104 11.68 -4.52 -4.42
N THR A 105 11.21 -5.76 -4.28
CA THR A 105 11.62 -6.67 -3.19
C THR A 105 12.65 -7.73 -3.61
N HIS A 106 13.21 -7.60 -4.77
CA HIS A 106 14.20 -8.55 -5.32
C HIS A 106 15.63 -8.12 -5.10
#